data_2b7acc10bd79371e8f21792c73376b7f
#
_entry.id   2b7acc10bd79371e8f21792c73376b7f
#
_cell.length_a   1.000
_cell.length_b   1.000
_cell.length_c   1.000
_cell.angle_alpha   90.00
_cell.angle_beta   90.00
_cell.angle_gamma   90.00
#
_symmetry.space_group_name_H-M   'P 1'
#
loop_
_entity.id
_entity.type
_entity.pdbx_description
1 polymer ?
#
loop_
_entity_poly.entity_id
_entity_poly.type
_entity_poly.pdbx_seq_one_letter_code
_entity_poly.pdbx_strand_id
1 'polypeptide(L)'
;MELATQTVTDKPRDAYYWRLFATAASFFVFGVGGLCLRLLVLPLLSCLPGSAETHRRRARHTISKLFWFFIRLMQRLGVLTYSVEGAEKLGRPGQMIVANHPSLIDVVFLIGLMRQTNCVVKQSLFQNPFMRGPVRDAGYISNDGSADMLDAAANALREGQTLIIFPEGTRTTPGVAPAFHRGGAAIALRGATIVTPVVIKVSPTTLTKAEPWYRIPKRRFHFSLRVGADIEPQAFATLGPAPQASRKLNDYLHDYFIKELAEDERPTTP
;
A
#
# COMPACT_ATOMS: atom_id res chain seq x y z
N MET A 1 57.34 -0.81 -7.55
CA MET A 1 55.97 -1.15 -7.96
C MET A 1 55.16 -1.26 -6.68
N GLU A 2 54.62 -0.12 -6.26
CA GLU A 2 53.97 0.07 -4.96
C GLU A 2 52.46 -0.22 -5.12
N LEU A 3 52.03 -1.28 -4.46
CA LEU A 3 50.61 -1.64 -4.40
C LEU A 3 49.88 -0.64 -3.51
N ALA A 4 49.17 0.31 -4.09
CA ALA A 4 48.26 1.20 -3.40
C ALA A 4 47.12 0.38 -2.82
N THR A 5 47.18 0.11 -1.53
CA THR A 5 46.07 -0.43 -0.74
C THR A 5 44.92 0.58 -0.73
N GLN A 6 43.89 0.39 -1.56
CA GLN A 6 42.68 1.17 -1.45
C GLN A 6 42.01 0.82 -0.12
N THR A 7 42.16 1.70 0.87
CA THR A 7 41.34 1.69 2.08
C THR A 7 39.89 1.94 1.68
N VAL A 8 39.06 0.91 1.77
CA VAL A 8 37.60 1.03 1.70
C VAL A 8 37.18 1.92 2.87
N THR A 9 36.98 3.20 2.63
CA THR A 9 36.44 4.12 3.62
C THR A 9 35.02 3.68 3.94
N ASP A 10 34.85 3.05 5.09
CA ASP A 10 33.56 2.66 5.65
C ASP A 10 32.76 3.97 5.87
N LYS A 11 31.79 4.25 4.95
CA LYS A 11 30.96 5.45 5.07
C LYS A 11 30.26 5.42 6.44
N PRO A 12 30.30 6.51 7.21
CA PRO A 12 29.80 6.54 8.58
C PRO A 12 28.38 6.00 8.64
N ARG A 13 28.11 5.12 9.61
CA ARG A 13 26.79 4.56 9.88
C ARG A 13 25.83 5.71 10.14
N ASP A 14 24.89 5.97 9.22
CA ASP A 14 23.95 7.08 9.21
C ASP A 14 23.05 7.04 10.47
N ALA A 15 23.56 7.58 11.60
CA ALA A 15 22.87 7.69 12.90
C ALA A 15 22.05 6.43 13.30
N TYR A 16 22.61 5.23 13.15
CA TYR A 16 21.90 3.95 13.29
C TYR A 16 21.11 3.84 14.60
N TYR A 17 21.73 4.13 15.75
CA TYR A 17 21.06 4.01 17.06
C TYR A 17 19.93 5.03 17.23
N TRP A 18 20.11 6.25 16.70
CA TRP A 18 19.02 7.23 16.65
C TRP A 18 17.86 6.72 15.81
N ARG A 19 18.12 6.21 14.62
CA ARG A 19 17.06 5.66 13.73
C ARG A 19 16.38 4.44 14.35
N LEU A 20 17.08 3.61 15.07
CA LEU A 20 16.50 2.49 15.81
C LEU A 20 15.53 3.01 16.89
N PHE A 21 15.96 3.96 17.71
CA PHE A 21 15.09 4.61 18.69
C PHE A 21 13.89 5.31 18.02
N ALA A 22 14.13 6.09 16.98
CA ALA A 22 13.10 6.82 16.24
C ALA A 22 12.09 5.87 15.58
N THR A 23 12.55 4.72 15.08
CA THR A 23 11.67 3.66 14.56
C THR A 23 10.79 3.10 15.66
N ALA A 24 11.36 2.74 16.81
CA ALA A 24 10.63 2.24 17.97
C ALA A 24 9.59 3.27 18.46
N ALA A 25 10.01 4.53 18.61
CA ALA A 25 9.12 5.62 19.00
C ALA A 25 7.98 5.84 17.99
N SER A 26 8.27 5.77 16.68
CA SER A 26 7.26 5.90 15.63
C SER A 26 6.23 4.77 15.70
N PHE A 27 6.66 3.51 15.85
CA PHE A 27 5.72 2.39 15.98
C PHE A 27 4.93 2.43 17.30
N PHE A 28 5.55 2.90 18.39
CA PHE A 28 4.84 3.16 19.65
C PHE A 28 3.72 4.19 19.45
N VAL A 29 4.04 5.34 18.83
CA VAL A 29 3.06 6.39 18.52
C VAL A 29 1.96 5.85 17.59
N PHE A 30 2.31 5.02 16.60
CA PHE A 30 1.32 4.35 15.74
C PHE A 30 0.38 3.43 16.53
N GLY A 31 0.92 2.62 17.44
CA GLY A 31 0.14 1.73 18.30
C GLY A 31 -0.80 2.49 19.24
N VAL A 32 -0.28 3.49 19.94
CA VAL A 32 -1.07 4.37 20.83
C VAL A 32 -2.12 5.15 20.03
N GLY A 33 -1.73 5.70 18.87
CA GLY A 33 -2.64 6.40 17.97
C GLY A 33 -3.77 5.52 17.47
N GLY A 34 -3.46 4.26 17.10
CA GLY A 34 -4.46 3.25 16.71
C GLY A 34 -5.42 2.90 17.86
N LEU A 35 -4.90 2.80 19.10
CA LEU A 35 -5.71 2.55 20.28
C LEU A 35 -6.63 3.76 20.59
N CYS A 36 -6.11 4.99 20.54
CA CYS A 36 -6.89 6.22 20.70
C CYS A 36 -7.96 6.35 19.61
N LEU A 37 -7.58 6.04 18.35
CA LEU A 37 -8.53 6.01 17.24
C LEU A 37 -9.70 5.07 17.55
N ARG A 38 -9.40 3.85 17.96
CA ARG A 38 -10.41 2.83 18.23
C ARG A 38 -11.29 3.15 19.44
N LEU A 39 -10.70 3.58 20.55
CA LEU A 39 -11.42 3.69 21.83
C LEU A 39 -12.09 5.07 22.01
N LEU A 40 -11.59 6.11 21.36
CA LEU A 40 -12.06 7.47 21.57
C LEU A 40 -12.62 8.08 20.28
N VAL A 41 -11.81 8.12 19.21
CA VAL A 41 -12.14 8.92 18.02
C VAL A 41 -13.29 8.28 17.23
N LEU A 42 -13.21 6.98 16.92
CA LEU A 42 -14.24 6.28 16.14
C LEU A 42 -15.61 6.23 16.87
N PRO A 43 -15.68 5.89 18.18
CA PRO A 43 -16.93 5.99 18.92
C PRO A 43 -17.51 7.42 18.93
N LEU A 44 -16.67 8.44 19.10
CA LEU A 44 -17.13 9.83 19.05
C LEU A 44 -17.67 10.21 17.66
N LEU A 45 -16.99 9.78 16.59
CA LEU A 45 -17.45 10.00 15.22
C LEU A 45 -18.77 9.28 14.93
N SER A 46 -19.02 8.13 15.54
CA SER A 46 -20.27 7.37 15.38
C SER A 46 -21.46 8.03 16.07
N CYS A 47 -21.23 8.87 17.10
CA CYS A 47 -22.27 9.66 17.74
C CYS A 47 -22.72 10.90 16.91
N LEU A 48 -21.96 11.29 15.90
CA LEU A 48 -22.33 12.40 15.02
C LEU A 48 -23.48 12.00 14.08
N PRO A 49 -24.42 12.89 13.75
CA PRO A 49 -25.50 12.56 12.82
C PRO A 49 -24.97 12.22 11.42
N GLY A 50 -25.66 11.28 10.75
CA GLY A 50 -25.32 10.89 9.38
C GLY A 50 -25.72 9.47 9.02
N SER A 51 -25.68 9.15 7.73
CA SER A 51 -25.87 7.79 7.23
C SER A 51 -24.66 6.88 7.54
N ALA A 52 -24.83 5.57 7.41
CA ALA A 52 -23.74 4.61 7.55
C ALA A 52 -22.56 4.93 6.62
N GLU A 53 -22.83 5.37 5.39
CA GLU A 53 -21.76 5.78 4.46
C GLU A 53 -21.06 7.08 4.93
N THR A 54 -21.78 8.03 5.51
CA THR A 54 -21.17 9.23 6.10
C THR A 54 -20.20 8.85 7.24
N HIS A 55 -20.55 7.89 8.09
CA HIS A 55 -19.68 7.38 9.15
C HIS A 55 -18.44 6.70 8.59
N ARG A 56 -18.58 5.83 7.58
CA ARG A 56 -17.44 5.20 6.89
C ARG A 56 -16.50 6.23 6.28
N ARG A 57 -17.04 7.27 5.63
CA ARG A 57 -16.24 8.35 5.03
C ARG A 57 -15.47 9.15 6.07
N ARG A 58 -16.08 9.45 7.23
CA ARG A 58 -15.39 10.10 8.35
C ARG A 58 -14.27 9.22 8.90
N ALA A 59 -14.53 7.93 9.08
CA ALA A 59 -13.53 6.98 9.54
C ALA A 59 -12.34 6.88 8.56
N ARG A 60 -12.59 6.70 7.26
CA ARG A 60 -11.53 6.67 6.21
C ARG A 60 -10.71 7.96 6.19
N HIS A 61 -11.37 9.11 6.26
CA HIS A 61 -10.67 10.41 6.29
C HIS A 61 -9.78 10.56 7.53
N THR A 62 -10.25 10.13 8.68
CA THR A 62 -9.47 10.18 9.93
C THR A 62 -8.28 9.23 9.87
N ILE A 63 -8.47 7.99 9.37
CA ILE A 63 -7.39 7.02 9.18
C ILE A 63 -6.35 7.57 8.20
N SER A 64 -6.77 8.14 7.08
CA SER A 64 -5.87 8.76 6.10
C SER A 64 -5.00 9.86 6.72
N LYS A 65 -5.60 10.76 7.53
CA LYS A 65 -4.84 11.81 8.23
C LYS A 65 -3.84 11.25 9.23
N LEU A 66 -4.21 10.22 9.99
CA LEU A 66 -3.32 9.59 10.96
C LEU A 66 -2.17 8.84 10.26
N PHE A 67 -2.44 8.17 9.15
CA PHE A 67 -1.41 7.50 8.37
C PHE A 67 -0.44 8.51 7.74
N TRP A 68 -0.96 9.61 7.20
CA TRP A 68 -0.11 10.69 6.69
C TRP A 68 0.73 11.35 7.79
N PHE A 69 0.14 11.58 8.97
CA PHE A 69 0.88 12.07 10.14
C PHE A 69 2.01 11.11 10.52
N PHE A 70 1.75 9.80 10.55
CA PHE A 70 2.76 8.78 10.85
C PHE A 70 3.93 8.80 9.86
N ILE A 71 3.66 8.90 8.56
CA ILE A 71 4.69 9.03 7.53
C ILE A 71 5.54 10.28 7.76
N ARG A 72 4.89 11.41 8.00
CA ARG A 72 5.57 12.69 8.29
C ARG A 72 6.41 12.63 9.57
N LEU A 73 5.93 11.94 10.58
CA LEU A 73 6.67 11.69 11.81
C LEU A 73 7.94 10.89 11.53
N MET A 74 7.84 9.75 10.84
CA MET A 74 9.01 8.94 10.47
C MET A 74 10.01 9.73 9.61
N GLN A 75 9.54 10.54 8.67
CA GLN A 75 10.38 11.41 7.86
C GLN A 75 11.11 12.46 8.71
N ARG A 76 10.39 13.17 9.61
CA ARG A 76 10.97 14.21 10.47
C ARG A 76 11.97 13.66 11.47
N LEU A 77 11.75 12.44 11.96
CA LEU A 77 12.70 11.74 12.85
C LEU A 77 13.88 11.13 12.09
N GLY A 78 13.95 11.27 10.76
CA GLY A 78 15.05 10.77 9.95
C GLY A 78 15.06 9.25 9.74
N VAL A 79 13.94 8.56 9.98
CA VAL A 79 13.80 7.11 9.77
C VAL A 79 13.78 6.78 8.28
N LEU A 80 13.07 7.60 7.49
CA LEU A 80 12.93 7.42 6.04
C LEU A 80 13.01 8.75 5.29
N THR A 81 13.25 8.64 3.98
CA THR A 81 12.90 9.67 3.00
C THR A 81 11.92 9.07 2.00
N TYR A 82 11.17 9.90 1.28
CA TYR A 82 10.30 9.39 0.25
C TYR A 82 10.20 10.35 -0.96
N SER A 83 9.85 9.78 -2.09
CA SER A 83 9.42 10.49 -3.30
C SER A 83 8.10 9.92 -3.77
N VAL A 84 7.22 10.78 -4.28
CA VAL A 84 5.93 10.39 -4.85
C VAL A 84 5.77 11.09 -6.17
N GLU A 85 5.58 10.32 -7.25
CA GLU A 85 5.38 10.82 -8.60
C GLU A 85 3.96 10.46 -9.06
N GLY A 86 3.23 11.44 -9.60
CA GLY A 86 1.88 11.24 -10.14
C GLY A 86 0.78 11.12 -9.08
N ALA A 87 1.00 11.62 -7.86
CA ALA A 87 0.02 11.54 -6.76
C ALA A 87 -1.33 12.19 -7.11
N GLU A 88 -1.33 13.19 -7.99
CA GLU A 88 -2.53 13.88 -8.49
C GLU A 88 -3.49 12.97 -9.27
N LYS A 89 -3.00 11.82 -9.76
CA LYS A 89 -3.80 10.82 -10.47
C LYS A 89 -4.53 9.86 -9.53
N LEU A 90 -4.30 9.95 -8.22
CA LEU A 90 -4.88 9.03 -7.23
C LEU A 90 -6.17 9.58 -6.63
N GLY A 91 -7.06 8.68 -6.21
CA GLY A 91 -8.27 9.02 -5.46
C GLY A 91 -9.46 9.43 -6.34
N ARG A 92 -9.49 9.01 -7.59
CA ARG A 92 -10.61 9.26 -8.53
C ARG A 92 -11.77 8.28 -8.30
N PRO A 93 -13.03 8.69 -8.57
CA PRO A 93 -14.18 7.81 -8.44
C PRO A 93 -14.08 6.55 -9.31
N GLY A 94 -14.39 5.39 -8.73
CA GLY A 94 -14.35 4.10 -9.43
C GLY A 94 -12.95 3.61 -9.81
N GLN A 95 -11.91 4.26 -9.30
CA GLN A 95 -10.52 3.92 -9.57
C GLN A 95 -10.08 2.71 -8.75
N MET A 96 -9.52 1.71 -9.40
CA MET A 96 -8.81 0.63 -8.74
C MET A 96 -7.29 0.87 -8.78
N ILE A 97 -6.68 1.02 -7.62
CA ILE A 97 -5.24 1.12 -7.46
C ILE A 97 -4.67 -0.29 -7.31
N VAL A 98 -3.79 -0.68 -8.21
CA VAL A 98 -3.04 -1.94 -8.14
C VAL A 98 -1.59 -1.62 -7.79
N ALA A 99 -1.07 -2.17 -6.70
CA ALA A 99 0.29 -1.91 -6.25
C ALA A 99 1.03 -3.21 -5.89
N ASN A 100 2.35 -3.25 -6.10
CA ASN A 100 3.20 -4.26 -5.48
C ASN A 100 3.38 -3.96 -3.97
N HIS A 101 3.80 -4.95 -3.19
CA HIS A 101 3.76 -4.86 -1.73
C HIS A 101 5.11 -5.18 -1.06
N PRO A 102 6.18 -4.39 -1.31
CA PRO A 102 7.51 -4.66 -0.77
C PRO A 102 7.64 -4.48 0.74
N SER A 103 6.81 -3.63 1.37
CA SER A 103 6.98 -3.21 2.76
C SER A 103 5.68 -3.18 3.56
N LEU A 104 5.78 -3.26 4.88
CA LEU A 104 4.63 -3.13 5.79
C LEU A 104 3.91 -1.79 5.68
N ILE A 105 4.62 -0.72 5.29
CA ILE A 105 4.09 0.65 5.27
C ILE A 105 3.49 1.07 3.92
N ASP A 106 3.45 0.20 2.92
CA ASP A 106 2.92 0.54 1.59
C ASP A 106 1.45 0.96 1.65
N VAL A 107 0.63 0.18 2.37
CA VAL A 107 -0.78 0.52 2.58
C VAL A 107 -0.94 1.82 3.35
N VAL A 108 -0.03 2.12 4.27
CA VAL A 108 -0.03 3.37 5.06
C VAL A 108 0.23 4.56 4.14
N PHE A 109 1.21 4.46 3.22
CA PHE A 109 1.47 5.48 2.21
C PHE A 109 0.28 5.68 1.28
N LEU A 110 -0.25 4.63 0.69
CA LEU A 110 -1.36 4.74 -0.26
C LEU A 110 -2.62 5.34 0.39
N ILE A 111 -3.02 4.85 1.56
CA ILE A 111 -4.18 5.41 2.29
C ILE A 111 -3.89 6.84 2.75
N GLY A 112 -2.67 7.13 3.20
CA GLY A 112 -2.26 8.47 3.63
C GLY A 112 -2.33 9.53 2.52
N LEU A 113 -2.03 9.14 1.28
CA LEU A 113 -2.10 10.01 0.10
C LEU A 113 -3.55 10.28 -0.35
N MET A 114 -4.49 9.38 -0.05
CA MET A 114 -5.88 9.46 -0.52
C MET A 114 -6.85 9.61 0.66
N ARG A 115 -7.80 10.54 0.55
CA ARG A 115 -8.71 10.88 1.67
C ARG A 115 -9.86 9.90 1.88
N GLN A 116 -10.29 9.20 0.82
CA GLN A 116 -11.54 8.43 0.77
C GLN A 116 -11.30 7.09 0.04
N THR A 117 -10.39 6.29 0.58
CA THR A 117 -9.99 5.04 -0.06
C THR A 117 -10.54 3.84 0.69
N ASN A 118 -11.09 2.89 -0.04
CA ASN A 118 -11.35 1.53 0.42
C ASN A 118 -10.13 0.64 0.15
N CYS A 119 -10.02 -0.47 0.84
CA CYS A 119 -8.91 -1.40 0.69
C CYS A 119 -9.37 -2.83 0.92
N VAL A 120 -8.89 -3.76 0.10
CA VAL A 120 -9.01 -5.18 0.38
C VAL A 120 -7.90 -5.57 1.35
N VAL A 121 -8.29 -6.03 2.53
CA VAL A 121 -7.36 -6.30 3.64
C VAL A 121 -7.46 -7.75 4.10
N LYS A 122 -6.38 -8.27 4.68
CA LYS A 122 -6.32 -9.64 5.17
C LYS A 122 -7.42 -9.91 6.22
N GLN A 123 -8.13 -11.02 6.10
CA GLN A 123 -9.22 -11.42 7.01
C GLN A 123 -8.81 -11.41 8.49
N SER A 124 -7.57 -11.80 8.80
CA SER A 124 -7.06 -11.79 10.18
C SER A 124 -7.07 -10.41 10.85
N LEU A 125 -7.13 -9.29 10.10
CA LEU A 125 -7.23 -7.95 10.65
C LEU A 125 -8.60 -7.70 11.31
N PHE A 126 -9.66 -8.36 10.84
CA PHE A 126 -10.99 -8.29 11.43
C PHE A 126 -11.09 -9.03 12.78
N GLN A 127 -10.14 -9.92 13.05
CA GLN A 127 -10.03 -10.65 14.33
C GLN A 127 -9.02 -9.99 15.27
N ASN A 128 -8.11 -9.15 14.74
CA ASN A 128 -7.09 -8.48 15.54
C ASN A 128 -7.72 -7.45 16.49
N PRO A 129 -7.50 -7.54 17.81
CA PRO A 129 -8.14 -6.67 18.80
C PRO A 129 -7.83 -5.18 18.59
N PHE A 130 -6.70 -4.82 17.99
CA PHE A 130 -6.32 -3.43 17.71
C PHE A 130 -6.87 -2.91 16.38
N MET A 131 -6.96 -3.78 15.36
CA MET A 131 -7.30 -3.37 13.99
C MET A 131 -8.77 -3.56 13.63
N ARG A 132 -9.50 -4.46 14.31
CA ARG A 132 -10.89 -4.78 13.99
C ARG A 132 -11.84 -3.58 13.97
N GLY A 133 -11.68 -2.63 14.92
CA GLY A 133 -12.48 -1.41 14.95
C GLY A 133 -12.23 -0.55 13.69
N PRO A 134 -11.01 -0.05 13.49
CA PRO A 134 -10.66 0.75 12.32
C PRO A 134 -11.05 0.12 10.98
N VAL A 135 -10.82 -1.20 10.76
CA VAL A 135 -11.14 -1.83 9.46
C VAL A 135 -12.65 -1.98 9.23
N ARG A 136 -13.45 -2.22 10.30
CA ARG A 136 -14.91 -2.31 10.22
C ARG A 136 -15.54 -0.93 9.99
N ASP A 137 -15.13 0.06 10.78
CA ASP A 137 -15.69 1.40 10.73
C ASP A 137 -15.33 2.11 9.40
N ALA A 138 -14.16 1.83 8.82
CA ALA A 138 -13.82 2.26 7.48
C ALA A 138 -14.57 1.50 6.39
N GLY A 139 -15.22 0.37 6.71
CA GLY A 139 -15.86 -0.51 5.73
C GLY A 139 -14.87 -1.12 4.75
N TYR A 140 -13.66 -1.47 5.23
CA TYR A 140 -12.67 -2.19 4.42
C TYR A 140 -13.15 -3.61 4.12
N ILE A 141 -12.73 -4.15 2.99
CA ILE A 141 -13.21 -5.43 2.47
C ILE A 141 -12.28 -6.55 2.93
N SER A 142 -12.86 -7.59 3.53
CA SER A 142 -12.10 -8.77 3.98
C SER A 142 -11.68 -9.63 2.79
N ASN A 143 -10.37 -9.93 2.69
CA ASN A 143 -9.87 -10.90 1.73
C ASN A 143 -10.01 -12.31 2.31
N ASP A 144 -11.15 -12.91 2.12
CA ASP A 144 -11.46 -14.30 2.47
C ASP A 144 -11.44 -15.26 1.27
N GLY A 145 -11.21 -14.71 0.07
CA GLY A 145 -11.17 -15.47 -1.18
C GLY A 145 -12.55 -15.86 -1.72
N SER A 146 -13.64 -15.41 -1.11
CA SER A 146 -15.00 -15.74 -1.51
C SER A 146 -15.45 -14.98 -2.77
N ALA A 147 -16.50 -15.47 -3.43
CA ALA A 147 -17.18 -14.75 -4.50
C ALA A 147 -17.81 -13.46 -3.98
N ASP A 148 -18.36 -13.49 -2.76
CA ASP A 148 -18.99 -12.33 -2.11
C ASP A 148 -17.99 -11.18 -1.91
N MET A 149 -16.73 -11.50 -1.58
CA MET A 149 -15.66 -10.51 -1.48
C MET A 149 -15.39 -9.83 -2.83
N LEU A 150 -15.35 -10.61 -3.93
CA LEU A 150 -15.14 -10.05 -5.27
C LEU A 150 -16.30 -9.12 -5.66
N ASP A 151 -17.53 -9.51 -5.35
CA ASP A 151 -18.72 -8.72 -5.66
C ASP A 151 -18.82 -7.47 -4.77
N ALA A 152 -18.47 -7.57 -3.48
CA ALA A 152 -18.39 -6.42 -2.58
C ALA A 152 -17.34 -5.39 -3.05
N ALA A 153 -16.19 -5.86 -3.51
CA ALA A 153 -15.13 -5.00 -4.05
C ALA A 153 -15.54 -4.33 -5.36
N ALA A 154 -16.17 -5.07 -6.27
CA ALA A 154 -16.69 -4.53 -7.52
C ALA A 154 -17.84 -3.52 -7.29
N ASN A 155 -18.73 -3.79 -6.32
CA ASN A 155 -19.81 -2.88 -5.94
C ASN A 155 -19.25 -1.55 -5.39
N ALA A 156 -18.25 -1.62 -4.51
CA ALA A 156 -17.59 -0.42 -3.98
C ALA A 156 -17.02 0.48 -5.10
N LEU A 157 -16.40 -0.13 -6.11
CA LEU A 157 -15.91 0.60 -7.29
C LEU A 157 -17.07 1.22 -8.11
N ARG A 158 -18.15 0.47 -8.36
CA ARG A 158 -19.35 0.98 -9.08
C ARG A 158 -20.05 2.13 -8.35
N GLU A 159 -20.00 2.12 -7.02
CA GLU A 159 -20.47 3.22 -6.16
C GLU A 159 -19.52 4.43 -6.16
N GLY A 160 -18.47 4.42 -6.97
CA GLY A 160 -17.52 5.51 -7.10
C GLY A 160 -16.45 5.55 -6.00
N GLN A 161 -16.28 4.48 -5.21
CA GLN A 161 -15.19 4.41 -4.24
C GLN A 161 -13.87 4.12 -4.95
N THR A 162 -12.76 4.66 -4.43
CA THR A 162 -11.41 4.25 -4.83
C THR A 162 -11.03 3.01 -4.04
N LEU A 163 -10.45 2.00 -4.68
CA LEU A 163 -10.11 0.72 -4.05
C LEU A 163 -8.62 0.40 -4.23
N ILE A 164 -7.91 0.10 -3.14
CA ILE A 164 -6.53 -0.40 -3.18
C ILE A 164 -6.54 -1.92 -3.16
N ILE A 165 -5.77 -2.52 -4.06
CA ILE A 165 -5.52 -3.96 -4.14
C ILE A 165 -4.02 -4.23 -4.29
N PHE A 166 -3.53 -5.16 -3.49
CA PHE A 166 -2.21 -5.78 -3.66
C PHE A 166 -2.42 -7.17 -4.26
N PRO A 167 -2.17 -7.37 -5.56
CA PRO A 167 -2.51 -8.63 -6.24
C PRO A 167 -1.68 -9.82 -5.75
N GLU A 168 -0.58 -9.56 -5.07
CA GLU A 168 0.24 -10.59 -4.42
C GLU A 168 -0.46 -11.23 -3.21
N GLY A 169 -1.47 -10.59 -2.62
CA GLY A 169 -2.16 -11.04 -1.40
C GLY A 169 -1.28 -11.10 -0.14
N THR A 170 0.00 -10.85 -0.29
CA THR A 170 1.01 -10.81 0.79
C THR A 170 2.12 -9.84 0.42
N ARG A 171 3.02 -9.51 1.37
CA ARG A 171 4.20 -8.70 1.05
C ARG A 171 5.15 -9.45 0.13
N THR A 172 5.73 -8.73 -0.84
CA THR A 172 6.75 -9.25 -1.76
C THR A 172 7.92 -9.84 -0.98
N THR A 173 8.39 -11.01 -1.38
CA THR A 173 9.62 -11.61 -0.83
C THR A 173 10.80 -11.05 -1.62
N PRO A 174 11.79 -10.41 -0.99
CA PRO A 174 12.98 -9.89 -1.68
C PRO A 174 13.66 -10.95 -2.53
N GLY A 175 14.02 -10.61 -3.77
CA GLY A 175 14.69 -11.51 -4.72
C GLY A 175 13.77 -12.55 -5.37
N VAL A 176 12.47 -12.51 -5.12
CA VAL A 176 11.48 -13.38 -5.75
C VAL A 176 10.55 -12.55 -6.61
N ALA A 177 10.33 -12.97 -7.84
CA ALA A 177 9.35 -12.31 -8.72
C ALA A 177 7.96 -12.31 -8.07
N PRO A 178 7.22 -11.18 -8.12
CA PRO A 178 5.88 -11.12 -7.54
C PRO A 178 4.92 -12.06 -8.28
N ALA A 179 4.10 -12.80 -7.53
CA ALA A 179 3.07 -13.66 -8.08
C ALA A 179 1.70 -13.00 -7.91
N PHE A 180 0.97 -12.80 -9.00
CA PHE A 180 -0.32 -12.10 -8.99
C PHE A 180 -1.49 -13.06 -8.97
N HIS A 181 -2.41 -12.87 -8.02
CA HIS A 181 -3.69 -13.57 -7.96
C HIS A 181 -4.72 -12.89 -8.87
N ARG A 182 -5.48 -13.69 -9.63
CA ARG A 182 -6.47 -13.20 -10.61
C ARG A 182 -7.66 -12.45 -9.99
N GLY A 183 -7.85 -12.51 -8.68
CA GLY A 183 -8.94 -11.82 -7.99
C GLY A 183 -8.97 -10.32 -8.26
N GLY A 184 -7.82 -9.64 -8.29
CA GLY A 184 -7.73 -8.23 -8.63
C GLY A 184 -8.24 -7.91 -10.02
N ALA A 185 -7.81 -8.68 -11.04
CA ALA A 185 -8.29 -8.50 -12.41
C ALA A 185 -9.80 -8.80 -12.55
N ALA A 186 -10.31 -9.80 -11.83
CA ALA A 186 -11.74 -10.11 -11.83
C ALA A 186 -12.59 -8.97 -11.21
N ILE A 187 -12.10 -8.33 -10.13
CA ILE A 187 -12.74 -7.15 -9.53
C ILE A 187 -12.73 -5.98 -10.52
N ALA A 188 -11.57 -5.73 -11.17
CA ALA A 188 -11.42 -4.65 -12.13
C ALA A 188 -12.46 -4.74 -13.27
N LEU A 189 -12.56 -5.90 -13.89
CA LEU A 189 -13.51 -6.13 -15.00
C LEU A 189 -14.98 -5.99 -14.59
N ARG A 190 -15.30 -6.27 -13.31
CA ARG A 190 -16.69 -6.20 -12.80
C ARG A 190 -17.10 -4.80 -12.39
N GLY A 191 -16.16 -3.94 -11.94
CA GLY A 191 -16.55 -2.70 -11.29
C GLY A 191 -15.66 -1.50 -11.49
N ALA A 192 -14.41 -1.64 -11.93
CA ALA A 192 -13.51 -0.50 -12.06
C ALA A 192 -13.82 0.31 -13.32
N THR A 193 -13.82 1.63 -13.17
CA THR A 193 -13.81 2.57 -14.30
C THR A 193 -12.42 2.59 -14.94
N ILE A 194 -11.40 2.64 -14.11
CA ILE A 194 -9.99 2.61 -14.51
C ILE A 194 -9.17 1.81 -13.50
N VAL A 195 -8.08 1.22 -13.98
CA VAL A 195 -7.05 0.58 -13.18
C VAL A 195 -5.78 1.41 -13.25
N THR A 196 -5.26 1.82 -12.12
CA THR A 196 -4.03 2.62 -12.05
C THR A 196 -2.94 1.83 -11.33
N PRO A 197 -1.89 1.39 -12.02
CA PRO A 197 -0.77 0.71 -11.38
C PRO A 197 0.08 1.70 -10.58
N VAL A 198 0.54 1.28 -9.42
CA VAL A 198 1.43 2.05 -8.56
C VAL A 198 2.63 1.20 -8.19
N VAL A 199 3.79 1.58 -8.71
CA VAL A 199 5.05 0.89 -8.43
C VAL A 199 5.68 1.45 -7.17
N ILE A 200 5.94 0.58 -6.21
CA ILE A 200 6.53 0.91 -4.92
C ILE A 200 7.90 0.27 -4.81
N LYS A 201 8.90 1.07 -4.41
CA LYS A 201 10.25 0.60 -4.12
C LYS A 201 10.73 1.10 -2.77
N VAL A 202 11.47 0.26 -2.08
CA VAL A 202 12.06 0.57 -0.77
C VAL A 202 13.53 0.19 -0.81
N SER A 203 14.41 1.16 -0.73
CA SER A 203 15.86 0.96 -0.78
C SER A 203 16.59 1.68 0.36
N PRO A 204 17.41 0.99 1.15
CA PRO A 204 17.51 -0.46 1.29
C PRO A 204 16.18 -1.10 1.72
N THR A 205 15.97 -2.36 1.33
CA THR A 205 14.76 -3.12 1.71
C THR A 205 14.62 -3.20 3.23
N THR A 206 13.39 -3.01 3.72
CA THR A 206 13.06 -3.09 5.15
C THR A 206 11.58 -3.34 5.36
N LEU A 207 11.22 -3.82 6.55
CA LEU A 207 9.85 -4.16 6.92
C LEU A 207 9.21 -5.17 5.94
N THR A 208 10.04 -6.05 5.40
CA THR A 208 9.64 -7.10 4.46
C THR A 208 8.86 -8.21 5.17
N LYS A 209 8.41 -9.22 4.41
CA LYS A 209 7.71 -10.37 4.98
C LYS A 209 8.62 -11.10 5.98
N ALA A 210 8.09 -11.45 7.17
CA ALA A 210 8.78 -12.12 8.26
C ALA A 210 9.96 -11.33 8.89
N GLU A 211 10.21 -10.10 8.47
CA GLU A 211 11.22 -9.24 9.10
C GLU A 211 10.61 -8.46 10.28
N PRO A 212 11.22 -8.52 11.48
CA PRO A 212 10.74 -7.76 12.62
C PRO A 212 11.00 -6.26 12.42
N TRP A 213 10.10 -5.42 12.89
CA TRP A 213 10.13 -3.97 12.70
C TRP A 213 11.38 -3.29 13.28
N TYR A 214 12.04 -3.89 14.27
CA TYR A 214 13.28 -3.38 14.89
C TYR A 214 14.55 -3.73 14.11
N ARG A 215 14.45 -4.56 13.07
CA ARG A 215 15.57 -4.85 12.17
C ARG A 215 15.65 -3.78 11.09
N ILE A 216 16.28 -2.67 11.44
CA ILE A 216 16.43 -1.54 10.52
C ILE A 216 17.69 -1.69 9.65
N PRO A 217 17.66 -1.16 8.42
CA PRO A 217 18.84 -1.18 7.54
C PRO A 217 19.96 -0.26 8.06
N LYS A 218 21.21 -0.55 7.65
CA LYS A 218 22.40 0.24 8.06
C LYS A 218 22.32 1.71 7.60
N ARG A 219 21.60 1.99 6.52
CA ARG A 219 21.37 3.34 5.99
C ARG A 219 19.88 3.67 6.06
N ARG A 220 19.58 4.97 6.10
CA ARG A 220 18.19 5.47 6.00
C ARG A 220 17.59 5.00 4.70
N PHE A 221 16.41 4.37 4.77
CA PHE A 221 15.76 3.90 3.58
C PHE A 221 14.97 5.00 2.86
N HIS A 222 14.91 4.89 1.56
CA HIS A 222 14.08 5.72 0.69
C HIS A 222 12.87 4.91 0.22
N PHE A 223 11.69 5.49 0.36
CA PHE A 223 10.43 4.95 -0.14
C PHE A 223 10.04 5.71 -1.39
N SER A 224 10.02 5.05 -2.53
CA SER A 224 9.61 5.65 -3.79
C SER A 224 8.28 5.05 -4.24
N LEU A 225 7.38 5.94 -4.66
CA LEU A 225 6.07 5.60 -5.18
C LEU A 225 5.88 6.30 -6.52
N ARG A 226 5.66 5.54 -7.59
CA ARG A 226 5.42 6.06 -8.93
C ARG A 226 4.06 5.57 -9.44
N VAL A 227 3.20 6.51 -9.80
CA VAL A 227 1.88 6.26 -10.37
C VAL A 227 2.02 6.11 -11.88
N GLY A 228 1.65 4.96 -12.41
CA GLY A 228 1.72 4.65 -13.83
C GLY A 228 0.58 5.25 -14.65
N ALA A 229 0.54 4.86 -15.92
CA ALA A 229 -0.55 5.19 -16.81
C ALA A 229 -1.80 4.39 -16.47
N ASP A 230 -2.96 4.99 -16.68
CA ASP A 230 -4.24 4.33 -16.50
C ASP A 230 -4.46 3.23 -17.53
N ILE A 231 -5.11 2.17 -17.09
CA ILE A 231 -5.48 1.01 -17.90
C ILE A 231 -7.00 0.92 -17.89
N GLU A 232 -7.61 0.84 -19.05
CA GLU A 232 -9.05 0.64 -19.21
C GLU A 232 -9.38 -0.86 -19.10
N PRO A 233 -10.01 -1.33 -18.01
CA PRO A 233 -10.29 -2.75 -17.84
C PRO A 233 -11.29 -3.27 -18.89
N GLN A 234 -12.19 -2.42 -19.38
CA GLN A 234 -13.19 -2.79 -20.38
C GLN A 234 -12.58 -3.17 -21.73
N ALA A 235 -11.40 -2.65 -22.07
CA ALA A 235 -10.68 -3.10 -23.27
C ALA A 235 -10.32 -4.59 -23.22
N PHE A 236 -10.13 -5.14 -22.03
CA PHE A 236 -9.89 -6.58 -21.84
C PHE A 236 -11.18 -7.42 -21.84
N ALA A 237 -12.31 -6.82 -21.44
CA ALA A 237 -13.60 -7.51 -21.42
C ALA A 237 -14.02 -7.99 -22.82
N THR A 238 -13.60 -7.28 -23.87
CA THR A 238 -13.90 -7.64 -25.27
C THR A 238 -13.04 -8.79 -25.80
N LEU A 239 -11.99 -9.19 -25.08
CA LEU A 239 -11.01 -10.18 -25.54
C LEU A 239 -11.44 -11.64 -25.31
N GLY A 240 -12.65 -11.88 -24.79
CA GLY A 240 -13.20 -13.22 -24.58
C GLY A 240 -14.08 -13.32 -23.34
N PRO A 241 -14.53 -14.54 -22.98
CA PRO A 241 -15.31 -14.78 -21.77
C PRO A 241 -14.62 -14.28 -20.50
N ALA A 242 -15.38 -13.92 -19.46
CA ALA A 242 -14.87 -13.31 -18.23
C ALA A 242 -13.62 -13.98 -17.60
N PRO A 243 -13.50 -15.32 -17.56
CA PRO A 243 -12.28 -15.97 -17.06
C PRO A 243 -11.03 -15.70 -17.93
N GLN A 244 -11.21 -15.63 -19.27
CA GLN A 244 -10.10 -15.33 -20.19
C GLN A 244 -9.73 -13.85 -20.14
N ALA A 245 -10.69 -12.95 -20.12
CA ALA A 245 -10.49 -11.51 -19.97
C ALA A 245 -9.72 -11.21 -18.66
N SER A 246 -10.15 -11.81 -17.55
CA SER A 246 -9.49 -11.69 -16.25
C SER A 246 -8.03 -12.20 -16.27
N ARG A 247 -7.79 -13.31 -16.97
CA ARG A 247 -6.43 -13.82 -17.13
C ARG A 247 -5.56 -12.85 -17.92
N LYS A 248 -6.03 -12.38 -19.07
CA LYS A 248 -5.28 -11.42 -19.91
C LYS A 248 -4.95 -10.12 -19.19
N LEU A 249 -5.91 -9.55 -18.44
CA LEU A 249 -5.67 -8.36 -17.63
C LEU A 249 -4.66 -8.64 -16.51
N ASN A 250 -4.75 -9.79 -15.84
CA ASN A 250 -3.80 -10.18 -14.80
C ASN A 250 -2.39 -10.35 -15.35
N ASP A 251 -2.24 -11.02 -16.50
CA ASP A 251 -0.95 -11.25 -17.15
C ASP A 251 -0.36 -9.89 -17.60
N TYR A 252 -1.17 -9.00 -18.19
CA TYR A 252 -0.73 -7.65 -18.56
C TYR A 252 -0.24 -6.84 -17.33
N LEU A 253 -0.98 -6.85 -16.22
CA LEU A 253 -0.57 -6.19 -14.99
C LEU A 253 0.73 -6.80 -14.44
N HIS A 254 0.84 -8.11 -14.41
CA HIS A 254 2.04 -8.80 -13.95
C HIS A 254 3.26 -8.39 -14.77
N ASP A 255 3.19 -8.46 -16.12
CA ASP A 255 4.28 -8.10 -17.02
C ASP A 255 4.66 -6.62 -16.87
N TYR A 256 3.66 -5.74 -16.70
CA TYR A 256 3.89 -4.32 -16.40
C TYR A 256 4.78 -4.15 -15.15
N PHE A 257 4.42 -4.81 -14.03
CA PHE A 257 5.19 -4.68 -12.80
C PHE A 257 6.58 -5.30 -12.91
N ILE A 258 6.73 -6.44 -13.59
CA ILE A 258 8.05 -7.06 -13.84
C ILE A 258 8.96 -6.10 -14.60
N LYS A 259 8.44 -5.49 -15.67
CA LYS A 259 9.18 -4.52 -16.48
C LYS A 259 9.60 -3.29 -15.67
N GLU A 260 8.65 -2.65 -14.99
CA GLU A 260 8.88 -1.42 -14.22
C GLU A 260 9.83 -1.63 -13.02
N LEU A 261 9.79 -2.80 -12.39
CA LEU A 261 10.70 -3.15 -11.31
C LEU A 261 12.11 -3.41 -11.83
N ALA A 262 12.26 -4.04 -13.01
CA ALA A 262 13.55 -4.33 -13.61
C ALA A 262 14.23 -3.10 -14.25
N GLU A 263 13.48 -2.17 -14.83
CA GLU A 263 14.05 -0.97 -15.46
C GLU A 263 14.79 -0.06 -14.47
N ASP A 264 14.29 0.02 -13.26
CA ASP A 264 14.90 0.84 -12.20
C ASP A 264 16.08 0.16 -11.49
N GLU A 265 16.32 -1.13 -11.70
CA GLU A 265 17.51 -1.83 -11.18
C GLU A 265 18.75 -1.58 -12.07
N ARG A 266 18.57 -1.02 -13.25
CA ARG A 266 19.70 -0.62 -14.10
C ARG A 266 20.38 0.58 -13.47
N PRO A 267 21.71 0.52 -13.22
CA PRO A 267 22.44 1.69 -12.76
C PRO A 267 22.26 2.79 -13.82
N THR A 268 21.74 3.95 -13.41
CA THR A 268 21.83 5.17 -14.22
C THR A 268 23.31 5.40 -14.48
N THR A 269 23.75 5.03 -15.67
CA THR A 269 25.10 5.36 -16.15
C THR A 269 25.21 6.90 -16.20
N PRO A 270 26.24 7.51 -15.59
CA PRO A 270 26.39 8.96 -15.52
C PRO A 270 26.57 9.58 -16.90
#